data_eeadea9e39c2b1455afba803dc96df17
#
_entry.id   eeadea9e39c2b1455afba803dc96df17
#
_cell.length_a   1.000
_cell.length_b   1.000
_cell.length_c   1.000
_cell.angle_alpha   90.00
_cell.angle_beta   90.00
_cell.angle_gamma   90.00
#
_symmetry.space_group_name_H-M   'P 1'
#
loop_
_entity.id
_entity.type
_entity.pdbx_description
1 polymer ?
#
loop_
_entity_poly.entity_id
_entity_poly.type
_entity_poly.pdbx_seq_one_letter_code
_entity_poly.pdbx_strand_id
1 'polypeptide(L)'
;MKYNQYDIVLVNLDPTIGAEIRKTRPCVIISPNEMNHNIQTLIIAPMTSKSKEYPTRVTIDKDSFVVLDQIKTIDKKRVVKKLSTLSIKDIKKIKQILQTMLVDW
;
A
#
# COMPACT_ATOMS: atom_id res chain seq x y z
N MET A 1 11.43 -11.44 9.51
CA MET A 1 10.89 -11.46 8.13
C MET A 1 11.36 -10.21 7.40
N LYS A 2 11.83 -10.35 6.18
CA LYS A 2 12.34 -9.22 5.39
C LYS A 2 11.23 -8.69 4.46
N TYR A 3 10.87 -7.44 4.63
CA TYR A 3 9.87 -6.76 3.81
C TYR A 3 10.56 -5.95 2.71
N ASN A 4 10.08 -6.07 1.48
CA ASN A 4 10.62 -5.32 0.35
C ASN A 4 9.57 -4.38 -0.23
N GLN A 5 10.03 -3.30 -0.83
CA GLN A 5 9.17 -2.36 -1.54
C GLN A 5 8.33 -3.11 -2.59
N TYR A 6 7.06 -2.79 -2.66
CA TYR A 6 6.05 -3.40 -3.54
C TYR A 6 5.67 -4.85 -3.20
N ASP A 7 6.09 -5.36 -2.06
CA ASP A 7 5.48 -6.56 -1.50
C ASP A 7 4.04 -6.26 -1.10
N ILE A 8 3.17 -7.24 -1.26
CA ILE A 8 1.81 -7.20 -0.74
C ILE A 8 1.79 -7.97 0.57
N VAL A 9 1.37 -7.30 1.64
CA VAL A 9 1.31 -7.85 2.98
C VAL A 9 -0.07 -7.68 3.58
N LEU A 10 -0.47 -8.60 4.44
CA LEU A 10 -1.72 -8.48 5.17
C LEU A 10 -1.47 -7.68 6.45
N VAL A 11 -2.21 -6.60 6.64
CA VAL A 11 -1.98 -5.64 7.73
C VAL A 11 -3.26 -5.41 8.52
N ASN A 12 -3.14 -5.40 9.83
CA ASN A 12 -4.22 -4.94 10.71
C ASN A 12 -4.16 -3.42 10.79
N LEU A 13 -5.14 -2.76 10.16
CA LEU A 13 -5.19 -1.30 10.06
C LEU A 13 -5.90 -0.63 11.25
N ASP A 14 -6.65 -1.38 12.05
CA ASP A 14 -7.38 -0.81 13.18
C ASP A 14 -6.45 -0.44 14.34
N PRO A 15 -6.78 0.58 15.11
CA PRO A 15 -7.96 1.44 15.01
C PRO A 15 -7.86 2.50 13.92
N THR A 16 -8.98 2.79 13.27
CA THR A 16 -9.10 3.78 12.20
C THR A 16 -10.28 4.73 12.50
N ILE A 17 -10.34 5.85 11.79
CA ILE A 17 -11.36 6.88 12.00
C ILE A 17 -12.03 7.22 10.67
N GLY A 18 -13.36 7.27 10.68
CA GLY A 18 -14.16 7.80 9.57
C GLY A 18 -13.96 7.06 8.25
N ALA A 19 -13.52 7.80 7.23
CA ALA A 19 -13.36 7.29 5.86
C ALA A 19 -12.09 6.48 5.63
N GLU A 20 -11.24 6.30 6.65
CA GLU A 20 -10.05 5.47 6.53
C GLU A 20 -10.44 4.01 6.30
N ILE A 21 -9.71 3.33 5.42
CA ILE A 21 -9.88 1.89 5.21
C ILE A 21 -9.47 1.16 6.48
N ARG A 22 -10.33 0.27 6.95
CA ARG A 22 -10.20 -0.37 8.26
C ARG A 22 -10.13 -1.89 8.17
N LYS A 23 -9.98 -2.52 9.34
CA LYS A 23 -9.85 -3.98 9.51
C LYS A 23 -8.50 -4.49 9.00
N THR A 24 -8.42 -5.78 8.80
CA THR A 24 -7.23 -6.43 8.23
C THR A 24 -7.39 -6.48 6.73
N ARG A 25 -6.42 -5.88 6.02
CA ARG A 25 -6.46 -5.73 4.57
C ARG A 25 -5.12 -6.04 3.94
N PRO A 26 -5.11 -6.52 2.70
CA PRO A 26 -3.88 -6.50 1.90
C PRO A 26 -3.43 -5.06 1.71
N CYS A 27 -2.14 -4.84 1.81
CA CYS A 27 -1.53 -3.52 1.63
C CYS A 27 -0.25 -3.68 0.82
N VAL A 28 0.04 -2.68 0.01
CA VAL A 28 1.29 -2.63 -0.76
C VAL A 28 2.31 -1.82 0.03
N ILE A 29 3.52 -2.35 0.18
CA ILE A 29 4.62 -1.61 0.79
C ILE A 29 5.14 -0.59 -0.22
N ILE A 30 5.03 0.68 0.13
CA ILE A 30 5.45 1.81 -0.73
C ILE A 30 6.85 2.27 -0.38
N SER A 31 7.24 2.17 0.89
CA SER A 31 8.54 2.64 1.37
C SER A 31 9.70 1.88 0.74
N PRO A 32 10.86 2.56 0.54
CA PRO A 32 12.02 1.95 -0.07
C PRO A 32 12.69 0.94 0.87
N ASN A 33 13.50 0.05 0.30
CA ASN A 33 14.17 -1.00 1.07
C ASN A 33 15.14 -0.43 2.11
N GLU A 34 15.76 0.71 1.86
CA GLU A 34 16.61 1.39 2.83
C GLU A 34 15.86 1.68 4.12
N MET A 35 14.60 2.07 4.02
CA MET A 35 13.72 2.24 5.18
C MET A 35 13.25 0.89 5.71
N ASN A 36 12.74 0.03 4.84
CA ASN A 36 12.10 -1.23 5.22
C ASN A 36 13.03 -2.17 5.99
N HIS A 37 14.33 -2.16 5.64
CA HIS A 37 15.31 -3.06 6.22
C HIS A 37 16.00 -2.50 7.47
N ASN A 38 15.78 -1.24 7.81
CA ASN A 38 16.56 -0.57 8.86
C ASN A 38 15.75 0.01 10.00
N ILE A 39 14.46 0.29 9.82
CA ILE A 39 13.64 0.84 10.90
C ILE A 39 12.37 0.02 11.10
N GLN A 40 11.66 0.29 12.20
CA GLN A 40 10.51 -0.53 12.63
C GLN A 40 9.22 -0.18 11.92
N THR A 41 9.20 0.82 11.08
CA THR A 41 7.99 1.26 10.38
C THR A 41 8.05 0.99 8.88
N LEU A 42 6.87 0.90 8.28
CA LEU A 42 6.67 0.77 6.83
C LEU A 42 5.67 1.83 6.39
N ILE A 43 5.84 2.37 5.18
CA ILE A 43 4.79 3.15 4.53
C ILE A 43 4.03 2.20 3.61
N ILE A 44 2.72 2.11 3.81
CA ILE A 44 1.86 1.20 3.04
C ILE A 44 0.72 1.94 2.38
N ALA A 45 0.17 1.33 1.33
CA ALA A 45 -1.08 1.74 0.71
C ALA A 45 -2.06 0.58 0.82
N PRO A 46 -3.25 0.78 1.40
CA PRO A 46 -4.22 -0.29 1.53
C PRO A 46 -4.85 -0.65 0.18
N MET A 47 -5.29 -1.91 0.08
CA MET A 47 -6.02 -2.40 -1.07
C MET A 47 -7.46 -2.68 -0.69
N THR A 48 -8.37 -2.48 -1.63
CA THR A 48 -9.80 -2.78 -1.44
C THR A 48 -10.39 -3.34 -2.73
N SER A 49 -11.39 -4.21 -2.60
CA SER A 49 -12.17 -4.71 -3.73
C SER A 49 -13.34 -3.78 -4.07
N LYS A 50 -13.65 -2.82 -3.21
CA LYS A 50 -14.78 -1.91 -3.35
C LYS A 50 -14.28 -0.47 -3.44
N SER A 51 -14.14 0.04 -4.65
CA SER A 51 -13.76 1.43 -4.85
C SER A 51 -14.35 1.96 -6.14
N LYS A 52 -14.59 3.27 -6.17
CA LYS A 52 -14.81 4.00 -7.41
C LYS A 52 -13.46 4.30 -8.04
N GLU A 53 -13.43 4.44 -9.35
CA GLU A 53 -12.24 4.88 -10.04
C GLU A 53 -11.93 6.33 -9.70
N TYR A 54 -10.72 6.53 -9.21
CA TYR A 54 -10.15 7.86 -8.98
C TYR A 54 -8.72 7.88 -9.51
N PRO A 55 -8.20 9.07 -9.88
CA PRO A 55 -6.81 9.19 -10.35
C PRO A 55 -5.78 8.65 -9.37
N THR A 56 -6.08 8.67 -8.06
CA THR A 56 -5.19 8.22 -6.99
C THR A 56 -5.36 6.75 -6.61
N ARG A 57 -6.20 6.01 -7.35
CA ARG A 57 -6.46 4.59 -7.09
C ARG A 57 -6.09 3.77 -8.28
N VAL A 58 -5.19 2.81 -8.07
CA VAL A 58 -4.64 1.98 -9.13
C VAL A 58 -5.35 0.63 -9.14
N THR A 59 -5.97 0.29 -10.27
CA THR A 59 -6.58 -1.02 -10.44
C THR A 59 -5.50 -2.08 -10.62
N ILE A 60 -5.55 -3.10 -9.77
CA ILE A 60 -4.72 -4.29 -9.86
C ILE A 60 -5.66 -5.43 -10.18
N ASP A 61 -5.43 -6.12 -11.29
CA ASP A 61 -6.35 -7.14 -11.80
C ASP A 61 -7.77 -6.58 -11.97
N LYS A 62 -8.79 -7.44 -11.99
CA LYS A 62 -10.18 -7.01 -12.21
C LYS A 62 -10.86 -6.47 -10.96
N ASP A 63 -10.41 -6.88 -9.78
CA ASP A 63 -11.19 -6.75 -8.56
C ASP A 63 -10.48 -6.06 -7.39
N SER A 64 -9.30 -5.52 -7.60
CA SER A 64 -8.54 -4.91 -6.52
C SER A 64 -8.03 -3.53 -6.89
N PHE A 65 -8.12 -2.59 -5.94
CA PHE A 65 -7.59 -1.24 -6.09
C PHE A 65 -6.54 -0.99 -5.02
N VAL A 66 -5.42 -0.40 -5.40
CA VAL A 66 -4.46 0.16 -4.45
C VAL A 66 -4.86 1.61 -4.21
N VAL A 67 -5.15 1.95 -2.96
CA VAL A 67 -5.69 3.26 -2.59
C VAL A 67 -4.53 4.15 -2.15
N LEU A 68 -3.92 4.85 -3.11
CA LEU A 68 -2.74 5.68 -2.85
C LEU A 68 -3.06 6.96 -2.09
N ASP A 69 -4.32 7.40 -2.12
CA ASP A 69 -4.76 8.55 -1.31
C ASP A 69 -4.88 8.23 0.19
N GLN A 70 -4.69 6.97 0.58
CA GLN A 70 -4.68 6.55 1.98
C GLN A 70 -3.35 5.90 2.39
N ILE A 71 -2.25 6.32 1.80
CA ILE A 71 -0.93 5.84 2.26
C ILE A 71 -0.72 6.27 3.71
N LYS A 72 -0.12 5.40 4.50
CA LYS A 72 0.14 5.67 5.91
C LYS A 72 1.36 4.90 6.41
N THR A 73 1.94 5.40 7.47
CA THR A 73 3.03 4.71 8.17
C THR A 73 2.44 3.80 9.24
N ILE A 74 2.92 2.57 9.26
CA ILE A 74 2.52 1.58 10.27
C ILE A 74 3.75 0.98 10.95
N ASP A 75 3.58 0.48 12.17
CA ASP A 75 4.57 -0.36 12.83
C ASP A 75 4.53 -1.75 12.18
N LYS A 76 5.70 -2.37 12.00
CA LYS A 76 5.81 -3.73 11.44
C LYS A 76 5.03 -4.77 12.23
N LYS A 77 4.77 -4.51 13.51
CA LYS A 77 3.95 -5.40 14.36
C LYS A 77 2.52 -5.56 13.84
N ARG A 78 2.04 -4.63 13.03
CA ARG A 78 0.70 -4.72 12.43
C ARG A 78 0.64 -5.67 11.24
N VAL A 79 1.78 -6.09 10.72
CA VAL A 79 1.83 -7.03 9.59
C VAL A 79 1.55 -8.44 10.07
N VAL A 80 0.53 -9.07 9.51
CA VAL A 80 0.12 -10.44 9.85
C VAL A 80 0.95 -11.44 9.05
N LYS A 81 1.09 -11.24 7.74
CA LYS A 81 1.88 -12.11 6.87
C LYS A 81 2.14 -11.47 5.51
N LYS A 82 3.12 -11.97 4.80
CA LYS A 82 3.39 -11.61 3.41
C LYS A 82 2.50 -12.45 2.49
N LEU A 83 1.92 -11.81 1.48
CA LEU A 83 1.04 -12.45 0.50
C LEU A 83 1.72 -12.70 -0.84
N SER A 84 2.26 -11.64 -1.45
CA SER A 84 2.87 -11.73 -2.78
C SER A 84 3.67 -10.46 -3.08
N THR A 85 4.04 -10.27 -4.34
CA THR A 85 4.74 -9.08 -4.82
C THR A 85 4.03 -8.58 -6.06
N LEU A 86 3.95 -7.25 -6.23
CA LEU A 86 3.34 -6.65 -7.42
C LEU A 86 4.15 -6.95 -8.68
N SER A 87 3.46 -7.02 -9.82
CA SER A 87 4.10 -7.09 -11.13
C SER A 87 4.80 -5.78 -11.48
N ILE A 88 5.77 -5.84 -12.39
CA ILE A 88 6.48 -4.65 -12.88
C ILE A 88 5.51 -3.65 -13.50
N LYS A 89 4.50 -4.14 -14.22
CA LYS A 89 3.46 -3.29 -14.84
C LYS A 89 2.71 -2.46 -13.80
N ASP A 90 2.31 -3.11 -12.70
CA ASP A 90 1.57 -2.44 -11.64
C ASP A 90 2.46 -1.49 -10.84
N ILE A 91 3.72 -1.85 -10.63
CA ILE A 91 4.71 -0.97 -9.98
C ILE A 91 4.88 0.33 -10.77
N LYS A 92 4.96 0.25 -12.09
CA LYS A 92 5.09 1.45 -12.93
C LYS A 92 3.88 2.38 -12.80
N LYS A 93 2.68 1.82 -12.75
CA LYS A 93 1.45 2.62 -12.54
C LYS A 93 1.48 3.34 -11.20
N ILE A 94 1.85 2.63 -10.15
CA ILE A 94 1.93 3.18 -8.78
C ILE A 94 2.95 4.30 -8.72
N LYS A 95 4.15 4.08 -9.26
CA LYS A 95 5.21 5.12 -9.28
C LYS A 95 4.74 6.39 -9.96
N GLN A 96 4.08 6.26 -11.12
CA GLN A 96 3.60 7.41 -11.87
C GLN A 96 2.57 8.21 -11.07
N ILE A 97 1.62 7.52 -10.44
CA ILE A 97 0.58 8.18 -9.65
C ILE A 97 1.17 8.85 -8.40
N LEU A 98 2.07 8.17 -7.70
CA LEU A 98 2.73 8.72 -6.52
C LEU A 98 3.52 9.98 -6.88
N GLN A 99 4.24 9.97 -8.00
CA GLN A 99 4.98 11.14 -8.46
C GLN A 99 4.04 12.32 -8.74
N THR A 100 2.95 12.06 -9.45
CA THR A 100 1.95 13.10 -9.75
C THR A 100 1.29 13.65 -8.48
N MET A 101 0.91 12.77 -7.54
CA MET A 101 0.23 13.17 -6.31
C MET A 101 1.10 13.97 -5.36
N LEU A 102 2.34 13.51 -5.15
CA LEU A 102 3.16 13.94 -4.03
C LEU A 102 4.33 14.82 -4.43
N VAL A 103 4.71 14.84 -5.69
CA VAL A 103 5.88 15.56 -6.19
C VAL A 103 5.51 16.60 -7.25
N ASP A 104 4.82 16.19 -8.30
CA ASP A 104 4.56 17.01 -9.50
C ASP A 104 3.08 17.39 -9.63
N TRP A 105 2.52 17.97 -8.62
CA TRP A 105 1.12 18.42 -8.66
C TRP A 105 0.97 19.84 -9.21
#